data_50a36af2f9b3eb3bcca3740b8460602f
#
_entry.id   50a36af2f9b3eb3bcca3740b8460602f
#
_cell.length_a   1.000
_cell.length_b   1.000
_cell.length_c   1.000
_cell.angle_alpha   90.00
_cell.angle_beta   90.00
_cell.angle_gamma   90.00
#
_symmetry.space_group_name_H-M   'P 1'
#
loop_
_entity.id
_entity.type
_entity.pdbx_description
1 polymer ?
#
loop_
_entity_poly.entity_id
_entity_poly.type
_entity_poly.pdbx_seq_one_letter_code
_entity_poly.pdbx_strand_id
1 'polypeptide(L)'
;MTPITKTLTLATAFCLLWSHAAVAQPAQNGPVSFNFDGGIAFQSGTDLKDVEGSFSVNRWFASMSVTYAWDRRNSIGLAVGGGSSKYDFDELTGIGNGDPWEEIEDTRISLIGRFGFGERGSIILIPSARYFGEDDSKTSDGRTYGLFAAAAWRLSPDLTIGPGIGVFSRIEDGTQVFPILVIDWNISERWNLSTGRGLASSQGPGLRLTYQASEHWSMGVAGRYENLEFRLDEEGTTPGGIGRDQSIPLVASAAWEPNKHVKLSLFGGMEFGGTLKLKDSDGNTLSESDYDPAPIFGGTFELRF
;
A
#
# COMPACT_ATOMS: atom_id res chain seq x y z
N MET A 1 3.89 35.83 -32.61
CA MET A 1 4.74 34.67 -32.37
C MET A 1 5.32 34.84 -30.97
N THR A 2 4.69 34.22 -29.99
CA THR A 2 5.15 34.19 -28.59
C THR A 2 5.61 32.75 -28.28
N PRO A 3 6.79 32.53 -27.71
CA PRO A 3 7.27 31.22 -27.44
C PRO A 3 6.53 30.61 -26.23
N ILE A 4 5.92 29.48 -26.40
CA ILE A 4 5.34 28.65 -25.34
C ILE A 4 6.51 28.01 -24.60
N THR A 5 6.83 28.55 -23.44
CA THR A 5 7.74 27.91 -22.49
C THR A 5 6.99 26.77 -21.79
N LYS A 6 7.19 25.54 -22.26
CA LYS A 6 6.73 24.34 -21.55
C LYS A 6 7.57 24.21 -20.29
N THR A 7 7.02 24.60 -19.17
CA THR A 7 7.56 24.29 -17.86
C THR A 7 7.39 22.79 -17.64
N LEU A 8 8.51 22.06 -17.67
CA LEU A 8 8.57 20.64 -17.33
C LEU A 8 8.47 20.57 -15.81
N THR A 9 7.25 20.42 -15.30
CA THR A 9 7.04 20.13 -13.88
C THR A 9 7.42 18.66 -13.70
N LEU A 10 8.58 18.38 -13.07
CA LEU A 10 8.94 17.06 -12.60
C LEU A 10 7.95 16.71 -11.47
N ALA A 11 6.89 16.00 -11.80
CA ALA A 11 6.04 15.36 -10.82
C ALA A 11 6.86 14.26 -10.14
N THR A 12 7.27 14.52 -8.92
CA THR A 12 8.08 13.60 -8.11
C THR A 12 7.12 12.65 -7.40
N ALA A 13 7.26 11.44 -7.72
CA ALA A 13 6.38 10.34 -7.40
C ALA A 13 6.75 9.59 -6.11
N PHE A 14 5.82 9.32 -5.17
CA PHE A 14 6.10 8.76 -3.85
C PHE A 14 5.06 7.74 -3.34
N CYS A 15 5.37 6.53 -2.99
CA CYS A 15 4.48 5.47 -2.50
C CYS A 15 5.11 4.50 -1.51
N LEU A 16 4.37 3.82 -0.72
CA LEU A 16 4.76 3.07 0.46
C LEU A 16 5.00 1.58 0.24
N LEU A 17 6.17 1.13 0.63
CA LEU A 17 6.46 -0.27 0.90
C LEU A 17 6.73 -0.50 2.40
N TRP A 18 5.98 -1.44 2.98
CA TRP A 18 6.40 -2.13 4.17
C TRP A 18 6.91 -3.51 3.75
N SER A 19 8.17 -3.57 3.34
CA SER A 19 8.88 -4.82 3.31
C SER A 19 9.39 -5.10 4.72
N HIS A 20 9.09 -6.31 5.20
CA HIS A 20 9.56 -6.88 6.46
C HIS A 20 8.92 -6.34 7.77
N ALA A 21 7.67 -6.80 8.09
CA ALA A 21 7.55 -7.38 9.39
C ALA A 21 8.32 -8.73 9.44
N ALA A 22 9.22 -8.94 8.49
CA ALA A 22 10.26 -9.93 8.58
C ALA A 22 11.04 -9.61 9.84
N VAL A 23 11.24 -10.63 10.63
CA VAL A 23 12.12 -10.69 11.79
C VAL A 23 13.20 -9.63 11.67
N ALA A 24 13.08 -8.53 12.42
CA ALA A 24 14.11 -7.51 12.43
C ALA A 24 15.41 -8.21 12.78
N GLN A 25 16.25 -8.45 11.77
CA GLN A 25 17.62 -8.87 12.04
C GLN A 25 18.22 -7.72 12.86
N PRO A 26 18.84 -7.99 13.97
CA PRO A 26 19.48 -6.93 14.77
C PRO A 26 20.43 -6.18 13.85
N ALA A 27 20.30 -4.87 13.84
CA ALA A 27 21.22 -4.01 13.12
C ALA A 27 22.65 -4.45 13.43
N GLN A 28 23.39 -4.82 12.41
CA GLN A 28 24.81 -5.26 12.62
C GLN A 28 25.70 -4.12 13.11
N ASN A 29 25.19 -2.88 13.15
CA ASN A 29 25.95 -1.66 13.45
C ASN A 29 25.35 -0.78 14.55
N GLY A 30 24.38 -1.25 15.38
CA GLY A 30 23.82 -0.47 16.48
C GLY A 30 22.35 -0.77 16.74
N PRO A 31 21.75 -0.16 17.79
CA PRO A 31 20.35 -0.37 18.14
C PRO A 31 19.37 0.39 17.23
N VAL A 32 19.85 1.31 16.42
CA VAL A 32 19.03 2.16 15.54
C VAL A 32 19.22 1.73 14.09
N SER A 33 18.13 1.59 13.35
CA SER A 33 18.14 1.38 11.91
C SER A 33 17.21 2.37 11.22
N PHE A 34 17.59 2.76 10.01
CA PHE A 34 16.81 3.62 9.12
C PHE A 34 16.45 2.85 7.87
N ASN A 35 15.20 2.99 7.45
CA ASN A 35 14.74 2.45 6.17
C ASN A 35 14.08 3.56 5.37
N PHE A 36 14.38 3.60 4.08
CA PHE A 36 13.76 4.48 3.11
C PHE A 36 13.34 3.66 1.90
N ASP A 37 12.08 3.72 1.55
CA ASP A 37 11.50 2.98 0.44
C ASP A 37 10.58 3.84 -0.42
N GLY A 38 10.45 3.47 -1.67
CA GLY A 38 9.58 4.16 -2.60
C GLY A 38 9.44 3.45 -3.94
N GLY A 39 8.58 4.00 -4.79
CA GLY A 39 8.36 3.45 -6.12
C GLY A 39 7.22 4.10 -6.89
N ILE A 40 6.96 3.53 -8.06
CA ILE A 40 5.91 3.94 -8.97
C ILE A 40 5.13 2.71 -9.44
N ALA A 41 3.84 2.92 -9.70
CA ALA A 41 2.96 1.92 -10.29
C ALA A 41 2.08 2.57 -11.36
N PHE A 42 1.90 1.89 -12.47
CA PHE A 42 1.08 2.30 -13.59
C PHE A 42 0.03 1.23 -13.83
N GLN A 43 -1.23 1.61 -13.76
CA GLN A 43 -2.35 0.81 -14.22
C GLN A 43 -2.74 1.33 -15.60
N SER A 44 -2.70 0.46 -16.59
CA SER A 44 -3.11 0.80 -17.96
C SER A 44 -4.61 1.06 -18.05
N GLY A 45 -5.03 1.76 -19.09
CA GLY A 45 -6.44 2.03 -19.35
C GLY A 45 -7.27 0.76 -19.34
N THR A 46 -8.44 0.82 -18.69
CA THR A 46 -9.39 -0.27 -18.54
C THR A 46 -10.81 0.26 -18.63
N ASP A 47 -11.70 -0.52 -19.27
CA ASP A 47 -13.08 -0.14 -19.52
C ASP A 47 -13.95 -0.37 -18.27
N LEU A 48 -14.86 0.56 -18.03
CA LEU A 48 -15.93 0.43 -17.03
C LEU A 48 -17.07 -0.41 -17.65
N LYS A 49 -17.78 -1.19 -16.81
CA LYS A 49 -18.78 -2.16 -17.31
C LYS A 49 -20.21 -1.65 -17.22
N ASP A 50 -20.48 -0.84 -16.21
CA ASP A 50 -21.86 -0.40 -15.91
C ASP A 50 -22.11 1.03 -16.36
N VAL A 51 -21.08 1.74 -16.80
CA VAL A 51 -21.10 3.08 -17.39
C VAL A 51 -20.15 3.09 -18.60
N GLU A 52 -20.38 3.98 -19.57
CA GLU A 52 -19.45 4.16 -20.68
C GLU A 52 -18.24 4.94 -20.22
N GLY A 53 -17.06 4.52 -20.68
CA GLY A 53 -15.77 5.17 -20.41
C GLY A 53 -14.73 4.20 -19.92
N SER A 54 -13.52 4.72 -19.83
CA SER A 54 -12.34 4.00 -19.32
C SER A 54 -11.56 4.87 -18.37
N PHE A 55 -10.61 4.28 -17.66
CA PHE A 55 -9.69 5.03 -16.81
C PHE A 55 -8.33 4.36 -16.71
N SER A 56 -7.32 5.15 -16.41
CA SER A 56 -5.97 4.70 -16.06
C SER A 56 -5.53 5.34 -14.75
N VAL A 57 -4.53 4.76 -14.07
CA VAL A 57 -4.04 5.31 -12.82
C VAL A 57 -2.51 5.29 -12.78
N ASN A 58 -1.94 6.45 -12.47
CA ASN A 58 -0.53 6.60 -12.18
C ASN A 58 -0.35 6.80 -10.67
N ARG A 59 0.35 5.89 -10.02
CA ARG A 59 0.57 5.92 -8.58
C ARG A 59 2.03 6.11 -8.26
N TRP A 60 2.27 6.84 -7.24
CA TRP A 60 3.58 7.01 -6.70
C TRP A 60 3.61 6.94 -5.16
N PHE A 61 4.82 6.60 -4.51
CA PHE A 61 4.95 6.31 -3.11
C PHE A 61 6.35 6.50 -2.50
N ALA A 62 6.53 6.98 -1.23
CA ALA A 62 7.70 6.79 -0.39
C ALA A 62 7.37 6.75 1.07
N SER A 63 8.24 6.15 1.78
CA SER A 63 8.25 6.23 3.22
C SER A 63 9.65 6.22 3.78
N MET A 64 9.74 6.72 4.98
CA MET A 64 10.92 6.54 5.80
C MET A 64 10.51 6.02 7.17
N SER A 65 11.36 5.19 7.75
CA SER A 65 11.18 4.71 9.10
C SER A 65 12.48 4.70 9.86
N VAL A 66 12.36 4.95 11.16
CA VAL A 66 13.42 4.76 12.14
C VAL A 66 12.97 3.74 13.17
N THR A 67 13.82 2.76 13.45
CA THR A 67 13.52 1.72 14.43
C THR A 67 14.64 1.65 15.46
N TYR A 68 14.28 1.63 16.72
CA TYR A 68 15.16 1.37 17.84
C TYR A 68 14.89 -0.03 18.40
N ALA A 69 15.87 -0.92 18.32
CA ALA A 69 15.81 -2.27 18.85
C ALA A 69 16.74 -2.37 20.07
N TRP A 70 16.19 -2.57 21.28
CA TRP A 70 17.00 -2.75 22.49
C TRP A 70 17.42 -4.20 22.71
N ASP A 71 16.79 -5.14 21.98
CA ASP A 71 17.26 -6.52 21.86
C ASP A 71 16.72 -7.16 20.55
N ARG A 72 17.02 -8.45 20.35
CA ARG A 72 16.62 -9.17 19.12
C ARG A 72 15.11 -9.39 18.96
N ARG A 73 14.32 -9.18 20.00
CA ARG A 73 12.88 -9.48 20.05
C ARG A 73 12.01 -8.26 20.29
N ASN A 74 12.64 -7.19 20.75
CA ASN A 74 11.95 -6.00 21.20
C ASN A 74 12.44 -4.76 20.44
N SER A 75 11.52 -4.06 19.83
CA SER A 75 11.81 -2.82 19.09
C SER A 75 10.61 -1.90 19.09
N ILE A 76 10.88 -0.63 18.90
CA ILE A 76 9.89 0.39 18.58
C ILE A 76 10.39 1.20 17.38
N GLY A 77 9.49 1.55 16.49
CA GLY A 77 9.81 2.37 15.33
C GLY A 77 8.73 3.40 15.04
N LEU A 78 9.12 4.43 14.34
CA LEU A 78 8.25 5.43 13.76
C LEU A 78 8.41 5.37 12.24
N ALA A 79 7.30 5.35 11.52
CA ALA A 79 7.28 5.44 10.07
C ALA A 79 6.38 6.58 9.64
N VAL A 80 6.83 7.33 8.66
CA VAL A 80 6.06 8.35 7.96
C VAL A 80 6.14 8.09 6.47
N GLY A 81 5.08 8.40 5.77
CA GLY A 81 5.07 8.22 4.33
C GLY A 81 3.89 8.90 3.66
N GLY A 82 3.96 8.97 2.36
CA GLY A 82 2.93 9.57 1.55
C GLY A 82 2.98 9.13 0.09
N GLY A 83 2.03 9.58 -0.68
CA GLY A 83 1.90 9.24 -2.09
C GLY A 83 0.75 9.95 -2.76
N SER A 84 0.64 9.73 -4.06
CA SER A 84 -0.48 10.21 -4.85
C SER A 84 -0.92 9.15 -5.85
N SER A 85 -2.18 9.13 -6.17
CA SER A 85 -2.78 8.33 -7.24
C SER A 85 -3.52 9.27 -8.16
N LYS A 86 -2.98 9.45 -9.37
CA LYS A 86 -3.63 10.28 -10.40
C LYS A 86 -4.44 9.37 -11.31
N TYR A 87 -5.75 9.60 -11.31
CA TYR A 87 -6.72 8.98 -12.19
C TYR A 87 -6.86 9.84 -13.46
N ASP A 88 -7.01 9.18 -14.57
CA ASP A 88 -7.23 9.81 -15.88
C ASP A 88 -8.42 9.05 -16.52
N PHE A 89 -9.56 9.71 -16.56
CA PHE A 89 -10.80 9.16 -17.10
C PHE A 89 -10.97 9.62 -18.55
N ASP A 90 -11.46 8.74 -19.40
CA ASP A 90 -11.68 8.99 -20.83
C ASP A 90 -13.12 8.60 -21.20
N GLU A 91 -13.79 9.48 -21.96
CA GLU A 91 -15.15 9.30 -22.49
C GLU A 91 -16.21 8.89 -21.43
N LEU A 92 -16.03 9.31 -20.16
CA LEU A 92 -16.91 8.93 -19.06
C LEU A 92 -18.31 9.53 -19.21
N THR A 93 -19.32 8.67 -19.28
CA THR A 93 -20.72 9.09 -19.31
C THR A 93 -21.51 8.41 -18.19
N GLY A 94 -22.43 9.16 -17.55
CA GLY A 94 -23.31 8.61 -16.52
C GLY A 94 -22.83 8.79 -15.06
N ILE A 95 -21.66 9.39 -14.85
CA ILE A 95 -21.18 9.79 -13.53
C ILE A 95 -20.98 11.32 -13.53
N GLY A 96 -22.07 12.09 -13.29
CA GLY A 96 -21.98 13.54 -13.23
C GLY A 96 -21.63 14.21 -14.57
N ASN A 97 -21.14 15.48 -14.50
CA ASN A 97 -20.65 16.26 -15.63
C ASN A 97 -19.14 16.45 -15.54
N GLY A 98 -18.38 15.40 -15.74
CA GLY A 98 -16.91 15.44 -15.67
C GLY A 98 -16.32 14.26 -14.92
N ASP A 99 -15.03 14.31 -14.69
CA ASP A 99 -14.32 13.28 -13.95
C ASP A 99 -14.78 13.24 -12.49
N PRO A 100 -15.03 12.06 -11.92
CA PRO A 100 -15.54 11.94 -10.55
C PRO A 100 -14.49 12.36 -9.51
N TRP A 101 -13.20 12.24 -9.83
CA TRP A 101 -12.02 12.68 -9.06
C TRP A 101 -10.79 12.70 -9.97
N GLU A 102 -9.72 13.36 -9.56
CA GLU A 102 -8.49 13.44 -10.34
C GLU A 102 -7.26 12.89 -9.60
N GLU A 103 -6.74 13.62 -8.62
CA GLU A 103 -5.51 13.27 -7.91
C GLU A 103 -5.78 13.06 -6.43
N ILE A 104 -5.52 11.86 -5.95
CA ILE A 104 -5.76 11.44 -4.57
C ILE A 104 -4.44 11.39 -3.82
N GLU A 105 -4.30 12.20 -2.80
CA GLU A 105 -3.15 12.23 -1.90
C GLU A 105 -3.30 11.23 -0.74
N ASP A 106 -2.19 10.59 -0.38
CA ASP A 106 -2.05 9.71 0.78
C ASP A 106 -0.92 10.20 1.69
N THR A 107 -1.22 10.45 2.94
CA THR A 107 -0.20 10.73 3.96
C THR A 107 -0.44 9.87 5.18
N ARG A 108 0.61 9.27 5.73
CA ARG A 108 0.50 8.33 6.86
C ARG A 108 1.61 8.49 7.88
N ILE A 109 1.25 8.33 9.15
CA ILE A 109 2.18 8.14 10.25
C ILE A 109 1.81 6.85 10.99
N SER A 110 2.82 6.06 11.39
CA SER A 110 2.60 4.81 12.11
C SER A 110 3.68 4.61 13.17
N LEU A 111 3.28 4.12 14.34
CA LEU A 111 4.20 3.56 15.32
C LEU A 111 4.25 2.04 15.14
N ILE A 112 5.44 1.45 15.27
CA ILE A 112 5.65 0.01 15.07
C ILE A 112 6.25 -0.53 16.36
N GLY A 113 5.46 -1.25 17.12
CA GLY A 113 5.90 -1.95 18.32
C GLY A 113 6.06 -3.44 18.05
N ARG A 114 7.19 -4.01 18.43
CA ARG A 114 7.42 -5.45 18.46
C ARG A 114 7.94 -5.85 19.82
N PHE A 115 7.27 -6.81 20.46
CA PHE A 115 7.57 -7.25 21.82
C PHE A 115 7.59 -8.77 21.91
N GLY A 116 8.71 -9.33 22.35
CA GLY A 116 8.84 -10.75 22.58
C GLY A 116 8.10 -11.17 23.87
N PHE A 117 7.42 -12.29 23.84
CA PHE A 117 6.84 -12.92 25.02
C PHE A 117 7.11 -14.43 25.02
N GLY A 118 7.23 -15.01 26.21
CA GLY A 118 7.68 -16.40 26.35
C GLY A 118 8.99 -16.66 25.57
N GLU A 119 9.27 -17.87 25.20
CA GLU A 119 10.51 -18.22 24.49
C GLU A 119 10.44 -17.93 22.98
N ARG A 120 9.27 -18.08 22.36
CA ARG A 120 9.10 -18.10 20.90
C ARG A 120 8.01 -17.17 20.38
N GLY A 121 7.28 -16.49 21.26
CA GLY A 121 6.19 -15.58 20.88
C GLY A 121 6.66 -14.15 20.64
N SER A 122 5.95 -13.44 19.78
CA SER A 122 6.07 -12.00 19.58
C SER A 122 4.72 -11.35 19.37
N ILE A 123 4.52 -10.18 19.96
CA ILE A 123 3.39 -9.30 19.69
C ILE A 123 3.87 -8.19 18.76
N ILE A 124 3.05 -7.87 17.77
CA ILE A 124 3.26 -6.77 16.85
C ILE A 124 2.05 -5.83 17.00
N LEU A 125 2.32 -4.54 17.23
CA LEU A 125 1.30 -3.49 17.35
C LEU A 125 1.68 -2.34 16.42
N ILE A 126 0.75 -1.92 15.56
CA ILE A 126 0.99 -0.83 14.62
C ILE A 126 -0.23 0.10 14.62
N PRO A 127 -0.35 1.02 15.59
CA PRO A 127 -1.28 2.13 15.46
C PRO A 127 -0.83 3.06 14.34
N SER A 128 -1.78 3.60 13.60
CA SER A 128 -1.54 4.50 12.48
C SER A 128 -2.62 5.57 12.36
N ALA A 129 -2.22 6.74 11.87
CA ALA A 129 -3.12 7.77 11.38
C ALA A 129 -2.81 7.99 9.90
N ARG A 130 -3.84 8.19 9.09
CA ARG A 130 -3.74 8.40 7.66
C ARG A 130 -4.67 9.53 7.25
N TYR A 131 -4.24 10.37 6.33
CA TYR A 131 -5.08 11.20 5.50
C TYR A 131 -5.13 10.59 4.10
N PHE A 132 -6.31 10.54 3.50
CA PHE A 132 -6.48 10.04 2.15
C PHE A 132 -7.64 10.79 1.50
N GLY A 133 -7.32 11.63 0.53
CA GLY A 133 -8.29 12.50 -0.11
C GLY A 133 -7.72 13.23 -1.31
N GLU A 134 -8.60 13.84 -2.05
CA GLU A 134 -8.28 14.72 -3.17
C GLU A 134 -7.63 16.00 -2.66
N ASP A 135 -6.81 16.65 -3.51
CA ASP A 135 -6.30 17.98 -3.22
C ASP A 135 -7.47 18.93 -2.96
N ASP A 136 -7.30 19.89 -2.05
CA ASP A 136 -8.36 20.81 -1.57
C ASP A 136 -9.52 20.15 -0.79
N SER A 137 -9.52 18.83 -0.56
CA SER A 137 -10.48 18.22 0.38
C SER A 137 -10.16 18.62 1.82
N LYS A 138 -11.20 18.68 2.67
CA LYS A 138 -10.96 18.98 4.10
C LYS A 138 -10.12 17.92 4.75
N THR A 139 -8.92 18.28 5.19
CA THR A 139 -7.98 17.36 5.85
C THR A 139 -8.59 16.64 7.08
N SER A 140 -9.58 17.24 7.75
CA SER A 140 -10.30 16.60 8.87
C SER A 140 -11.10 15.39 8.40
N ASP A 141 -11.72 15.48 7.24
CA ASP A 141 -12.76 14.56 6.76
C ASP A 141 -12.14 13.37 5.97
N GLY A 142 -10.90 13.54 5.46
CA GLY A 142 -10.10 12.45 4.89
C GLY A 142 -9.25 11.66 5.90
N ARG A 143 -9.35 11.96 7.22
CA ARG A 143 -8.54 11.29 8.24
C ARG A 143 -9.14 9.96 8.67
N THR A 144 -8.28 8.96 8.74
CA THR A 144 -8.61 7.64 9.29
C THR A 144 -7.56 7.20 10.30
N TYR A 145 -7.98 6.39 11.25
CA TYR A 145 -7.11 5.84 12.29
C TYR A 145 -7.17 4.32 12.22
N GLY A 146 -6.06 3.68 12.48
CA GLY A 146 -5.98 2.23 12.41
C GLY A 146 -5.11 1.62 13.47
N LEU A 147 -5.40 0.36 13.76
CA LEU A 147 -4.57 -0.51 14.56
C LEU A 147 -4.43 -1.85 13.87
N PHE A 148 -3.20 -2.23 13.56
CA PHE A 148 -2.85 -3.62 13.29
C PHE A 148 -2.29 -4.22 14.58
N ALA A 149 -2.82 -5.36 15.00
CA ALA A 149 -2.32 -6.12 16.14
C ALA A 149 -2.20 -7.60 15.76
N ALA A 150 -1.08 -8.23 16.10
CA ALA A 150 -0.87 -9.64 15.86
C ALA A 150 -0.05 -10.28 16.98
N ALA A 151 -0.30 -11.58 17.20
CA ALA A 151 0.53 -12.42 18.03
C ALA A 151 1.03 -13.58 17.15
N ALA A 152 2.36 -13.76 17.07
CA ALA A 152 2.96 -14.76 16.24
C ALA A 152 3.96 -15.61 17.03
N TRP A 153 4.06 -16.88 16.70
CA TRP A 153 4.96 -17.83 17.34
C TRP A 153 5.90 -18.46 16.31
N ARG A 154 7.16 -18.52 16.66
CA ARG A 154 8.14 -19.30 15.90
C ARG A 154 7.99 -20.77 16.24
N LEU A 155 7.28 -21.51 15.39
CA LEU A 155 7.01 -22.95 15.60
C LEU A 155 8.25 -23.79 15.27
N SER A 156 9.06 -23.36 14.28
CA SER A 156 10.35 -23.96 13.91
C SER A 156 11.36 -22.85 13.54
N PRO A 157 12.63 -23.17 13.26
CA PRO A 157 13.57 -22.20 12.70
C PRO A 157 13.06 -21.52 11.42
N ASP A 158 12.24 -22.24 10.64
CA ASP A 158 11.79 -21.84 9.31
C ASP A 158 10.35 -21.33 9.28
N LEU A 159 9.58 -21.45 10.38
CA LEU A 159 8.16 -21.10 10.40
C LEU A 159 7.79 -20.21 11.59
N THR A 160 7.36 -19.00 11.28
CA THR A 160 6.64 -18.13 12.20
C THR A 160 5.20 -17.94 11.70
N ILE A 161 4.23 -18.16 12.59
CA ILE A 161 2.82 -18.04 12.25
C ILE A 161 2.02 -17.54 13.45
N GLY A 162 0.93 -16.83 13.18
CA GLY A 162 0.00 -16.40 14.23
C GLY A 162 -1.16 -15.56 13.76
N PRO A 163 -2.23 -15.46 14.56
CA PRO A 163 -3.38 -14.63 14.24
C PRO A 163 -3.07 -13.14 14.44
N GLY A 164 -3.77 -12.32 13.68
CA GLY A 164 -3.80 -10.88 13.82
C GLY A 164 -5.16 -10.32 13.47
N ILE A 165 -5.31 -9.04 13.73
CA ILE A 165 -6.51 -8.27 13.43
C ILE A 165 -6.10 -6.88 12.94
N GLY A 166 -6.78 -6.40 11.90
CA GLY A 166 -6.77 -4.99 11.49
C GLY A 166 -8.08 -4.33 11.89
N VAL A 167 -8.00 -3.17 12.50
CA VAL A 167 -9.15 -2.35 12.89
C VAL A 167 -8.88 -0.93 12.39
N PHE A 168 -9.75 -0.40 11.52
CA PHE A 168 -9.56 0.91 10.91
C PHE A 168 -10.87 1.68 10.90
N SER A 169 -10.81 2.97 11.26
CA SER A 169 -11.95 3.85 11.01
C SER A 169 -12.15 4.01 9.50
N ARG A 170 -13.39 4.22 9.09
CA ARG A 170 -13.73 4.59 7.72
C ARG A 170 -13.77 6.11 7.59
N ILE A 171 -13.73 6.61 6.37
CA ILE A 171 -13.93 8.03 6.08
C ILE A 171 -15.36 8.43 6.45
N GLU A 172 -16.32 7.55 6.17
CA GLU A 172 -17.66 7.63 6.73
C GLU A 172 -17.70 7.04 8.15
N ASP A 173 -18.84 7.15 8.77
CA ASP A 173 -19.10 6.51 10.05
C ASP A 173 -18.88 5.00 9.99
N GLY A 174 -18.25 4.48 11.04
CA GLY A 174 -18.03 3.05 11.19
C GLY A 174 -16.58 2.64 11.31
N THR A 175 -16.39 1.34 11.43
CA THR A 175 -15.09 0.71 11.64
C THR A 175 -15.01 -0.54 10.77
N GLN A 176 -13.94 -0.64 10.02
CA GLN A 176 -13.60 -1.86 9.27
C GLN A 176 -12.74 -2.76 10.14
N VAL A 177 -13.13 -4.01 10.28
CA VAL A 177 -12.40 -5.04 11.03
C VAL A 177 -12.16 -6.22 10.11
N PHE A 178 -10.92 -6.71 10.04
CA PHE A 178 -10.59 -7.89 9.27
C PHE A 178 -9.55 -8.77 9.98
N PRO A 179 -9.72 -10.08 9.93
CA PRO A 179 -8.74 -11.02 10.45
C PRO A 179 -7.51 -11.06 9.55
N ILE A 180 -6.36 -11.29 10.15
CA ILE A 180 -5.09 -11.43 9.45
C ILE A 180 -4.41 -12.69 9.96
N LEU A 181 -3.77 -13.42 9.07
CA LEU A 181 -2.85 -14.48 9.42
C LEU A 181 -1.43 -14.02 9.12
N VAL A 182 -0.61 -13.88 10.14
CA VAL A 182 0.84 -13.61 9.97
C VAL A 182 1.53 -14.93 9.65
N ILE A 183 2.20 -14.99 8.52
CA ILE A 183 3.02 -16.13 8.08
C ILE A 183 4.36 -15.60 7.63
N ASP A 184 5.43 -16.25 8.09
CA ASP A 184 6.77 -16.16 7.53
C ASP A 184 7.36 -17.58 7.53
N TRP A 185 7.40 -18.19 6.35
CA TRP A 185 7.74 -19.59 6.20
C TRP A 185 8.81 -19.79 5.11
N ASN A 186 10.01 -20.17 5.53
CA ASN A 186 11.03 -20.68 4.64
C ASN A 186 10.71 -22.13 4.29
N ILE A 187 9.95 -22.32 3.19
CA ILE A 187 9.54 -23.66 2.71
C ILE A 187 10.80 -24.47 2.35
N SER A 188 11.83 -23.79 1.88
CA SER A 188 13.17 -24.33 1.63
C SER A 188 14.20 -23.21 1.70
N GLU A 189 15.48 -23.53 1.49
CA GLU A 189 16.57 -22.52 1.42
C GLU A 189 16.33 -21.42 0.38
N ARG A 190 15.50 -21.66 -0.64
CA ARG A 190 15.23 -20.75 -1.74
C ARG A 190 13.81 -20.23 -1.79
N TRP A 191 12.86 -20.88 -1.13
CA TRP A 191 11.44 -20.50 -1.19
C TRP A 191 10.95 -19.97 0.15
N ASN A 192 10.42 -18.76 0.13
CA ASN A 192 9.76 -18.14 1.28
C ASN A 192 8.31 -17.78 0.94
N LEU A 193 7.38 -18.12 1.82
CA LEU A 193 6.00 -17.68 1.80
C LEU A 193 5.76 -16.74 2.97
N SER A 194 5.30 -15.55 2.69
CA SER A 194 5.02 -14.56 3.74
C SER A 194 3.72 -13.80 3.50
N THR A 195 3.05 -13.45 4.59
CA THR A 195 2.03 -12.41 4.58
C THR A 195 2.73 -11.08 4.64
N GLY A 196 2.64 -10.34 3.55
CA GLY A 196 3.20 -9.01 3.45
C GLY A 196 2.11 -7.99 3.17
N ARG A 197 2.38 -6.75 3.48
CA ARG A 197 1.70 -5.64 2.84
C ARG A 197 2.22 -5.58 1.41
N GLY A 198 1.31 -5.55 0.45
CA GLY A 198 1.70 -5.59 -0.94
C GLY A 198 2.33 -4.30 -1.46
N LEU A 199 2.61 -4.29 -2.73
CA LEU A 199 3.02 -3.12 -3.52
C LEU A 199 1.88 -2.10 -3.53
N ALA A 200 2.18 -0.87 -3.11
CA ALA A 200 1.28 0.28 -3.00
C ALA A 200 0.35 0.30 -1.76
N SER A 201 0.03 1.47 -1.38
CA SER A 201 -0.65 2.09 -0.26
C SER A 201 -1.88 1.41 0.39
N SER A 202 -2.26 0.19 0.08
CA SER A 202 -3.45 -0.43 0.65
C SER A 202 -3.21 -1.10 2.00
N GLN A 203 -4.26 -1.18 2.80
CA GLN A 203 -4.25 -1.78 4.14
C GLN A 203 -4.75 -3.23 4.13
N GLY A 204 -4.98 -3.80 2.94
CA GLY A 204 -5.54 -5.13 2.77
C GLY A 204 -4.58 -6.28 3.06
N PRO A 205 -5.12 -7.45 3.37
CA PRO A 205 -4.33 -8.66 3.52
C PRO A 205 -3.73 -9.09 2.19
N GLY A 206 -2.48 -9.57 2.22
CA GLY A 206 -1.79 -10.09 1.04
C GLY A 206 -0.88 -11.25 1.34
N LEU A 207 -0.53 -11.99 0.32
CA LEU A 207 0.37 -13.12 0.37
C LEU A 207 1.44 -12.99 -0.71
N ARG A 208 2.67 -13.34 -0.36
CA ARG A 208 3.81 -13.31 -1.28
C ARG A 208 4.57 -14.63 -1.20
N LEU A 209 4.84 -15.20 -2.36
CA LEU A 209 5.77 -16.31 -2.54
C LEU A 209 7.03 -15.78 -3.23
N THR A 210 8.19 -15.95 -2.61
CA THR A 210 9.48 -15.47 -3.11
C THR A 210 10.41 -16.66 -3.37
N TYR A 211 11.12 -16.61 -4.49
CA TYR A 211 12.19 -17.53 -4.87
C TYR A 211 13.53 -16.80 -4.92
N GLN A 212 14.51 -17.25 -4.14
CA GLN A 212 15.89 -16.75 -4.18
C GLN A 212 16.66 -17.43 -5.31
N ALA A 213 16.80 -16.75 -6.44
CA ALA A 213 17.44 -17.29 -7.62
C ALA A 213 18.97 -17.33 -7.48
N SER A 214 19.54 -16.29 -6.84
CA SER A 214 20.97 -16.21 -6.51
C SER A 214 21.18 -15.33 -5.27
N GLU A 215 22.42 -15.07 -4.87
CA GLU A 215 22.75 -14.19 -3.74
C GLU A 215 22.16 -12.76 -3.89
N HIS A 216 22.08 -12.28 -5.13
CA HIS A 216 21.64 -10.91 -5.43
C HIS A 216 20.27 -10.82 -6.13
N TRP A 217 19.69 -11.93 -6.56
CA TRP A 217 18.47 -11.92 -7.32
C TRP A 217 17.39 -12.77 -6.67
N SER A 218 16.22 -12.16 -6.50
CA SER A 218 15.00 -12.88 -6.10
C SER A 218 13.85 -12.57 -7.07
N MET A 219 12.94 -13.53 -7.18
CA MET A 219 11.71 -13.41 -7.97
C MET A 219 10.54 -13.72 -7.05
N GLY A 220 9.36 -13.19 -7.35
CA GLY A 220 8.21 -13.45 -6.52
C GLY A 220 6.89 -13.28 -7.24
N VAL A 221 5.87 -13.86 -6.66
CA VAL A 221 4.46 -13.61 -7.01
C VAL A 221 3.76 -13.12 -5.76
N ALA A 222 2.95 -12.09 -5.88
CA ALA A 222 2.18 -11.54 -4.78
C ALA A 222 0.76 -11.21 -5.21
N GLY A 223 -0.18 -11.47 -4.32
CA GLY A 223 -1.57 -11.05 -4.49
C GLY A 223 -2.10 -10.48 -3.18
N ARG A 224 -3.03 -9.54 -3.28
CA ARG A 224 -3.68 -8.92 -2.12
C ARG A 224 -5.06 -8.39 -2.48
N TYR A 225 -5.84 -8.13 -1.47
CA TYR A 225 -7.07 -7.34 -1.59
C TYR A 225 -6.75 -5.87 -1.34
N GLU A 226 -7.14 -4.99 -2.24
CA GLU A 226 -7.08 -3.54 -2.09
C GLU A 226 -8.48 -2.96 -1.93
N ASN A 227 -8.59 -1.96 -1.09
CA ASN A 227 -9.80 -1.19 -0.89
C ASN A 227 -9.38 0.22 -0.45
N LEU A 228 -9.37 1.11 -1.40
CA LEU A 228 -8.98 2.51 -1.22
C LEU A 228 -10.25 3.35 -1.15
N GLU A 229 -10.47 3.99 -0.03
CA GLU A 229 -11.60 4.90 0.21
C GLU A 229 -11.02 6.27 0.57
N PHE A 230 -11.42 7.32 -0.14
CA PHE A 230 -10.83 8.65 -0.06
C PHE A 230 -11.89 9.75 -0.14
N ARG A 231 -11.62 10.87 0.53
CA ARG A 231 -12.48 12.08 0.51
C ARG A 231 -12.27 12.83 -0.80
N LEU A 232 -13.36 13.29 -1.41
CA LEU A 232 -13.35 14.16 -2.58
C LEU A 232 -13.28 15.64 -2.16
N ASP A 233 -12.87 16.48 -3.08
CA ASP A 233 -12.75 17.90 -2.86
C ASP A 233 -14.13 18.56 -2.57
N GLU A 234 -14.13 19.81 -2.09
CA GLU A 234 -15.34 20.54 -1.73
C GLU A 234 -15.93 21.31 -2.93
N GLU A 235 -15.20 21.44 -4.04
CA GLU A 235 -15.58 22.23 -5.21
C GLU A 235 -15.76 21.36 -6.47
N GLY A 236 -15.45 20.05 -6.41
CA GLY A 236 -15.52 19.10 -7.52
C GLY A 236 -16.94 18.71 -7.93
N THR A 237 -17.04 17.72 -8.80
CA THR A 237 -18.32 17.20 -9.32
C THR A 237 -19.23 16.63 -8.24
N THR A 238 -18.66 16.15 -7.15
CA THR A 238 -19.37 15.62 -5.97
C THR A 238 -18.75 16.21 -4.70
N PRO A 239 -19.10 17.46 -4.34
CA PRO A 239 -18.50 18.21 -3.24
C PRO A 239 -18.50 17.45 -1.91
N GLY A 240 -17.29 17.22 -1.33
CA GLY A 240 -17.12 16.51 -0.08
C GLY A 240 -17.62 15.06 -0.12
N GLY A 241 -17.74 14.47 -1.30
CA GLY A 241 -18.14 13.08 -1.49
C GLY A 241 -17.04 12.09 -1.15
N ILE A 242 -17.26 10.83 -1.47
CA ILE A 242 -16.32 9.74 -1.20
C ILE A 242 -16.13 8.90 -2.46
N GLY A 243 -14.87 8.80 -2.89
CA GLY A 243 -14.44 7.87 -3.90
C GLY A 243 -13.96 6.56 -3.27
N ARG A 244 -14.14 5.46 -3.97
CA ARG A 244 -13.64 4.14 -3.59
C ARG A 244 -13.14 3.40 -4.81
N ASP A 245 -11.92 2.86 -4.71
CA ASP A 245 -11.33 1.94 -5.67
C ASP A 245 -10.99 0.63 -4.97
N GLN A 246 -11.56 -0.46 -5.44
CA GLN A 246 -11.37 -1.79 -4.88
C GLN A 246 -10.88 -2.73 -5.96
N SER A 247 -9.86 -3.55 -5.67
CA SER A 247 -9.30 -4.52 -6.61
C SER A 247 -8.53 -5.66 -5.93
N ILE A 248 -8.12 -6.64 -6.73
CA ILE A 248 -7.24 -7.73 -6.33
C ILE A 248 -6.06 -7.76 -7.31
N PRO A 249 -4.99 -6.97 -7.08
CA PRO A 249 -3.78 -7.07 -7.87
C PRO A 249 -3.07 -8.41 -7.62
N LEU A 250 -2.68 -9.05 -8.73
CA LEU A 250 -1.82 -10.21 -8.76
C LEU A 250 -0.60 -9.89 -9.63
N VAL A 251 0.59 -9.86 -9.02
CA VAL A 251 1.80 -9.39 -9.68
C VAL A 251 2.96 -10.38 -9.54
N ALA A 252 3.75 -10.49 -10.60
CA ALA A 252 5.08 -11.09 -10.58
C ALA A 252 6.14 -10.00 -10.42
N SER A 253 7.23 -10.29 -9.75
CA SER A 253 8.30 -9.34 -9.50
C SER A 253 9.69 -9.97 -9.62
N ALA A 254 10.67 -9.17 -10.01
CA ALA A 254 12.09 -9.48 -9.91
C ALA A 254 12.78 -8.39 -9.09
N ALA A 255 13.60 -8.79 -8.14
CA ALA A 255 14.34 -7.88 -7.27
C ALA A 255 15.83 -8.15 -7.35
N TRP A 256 16.61 -7.07 -7.36
CA TRP A 256 18.05 -7.08 -7.33
C TRP A 256 18.55 -6.40 -6.05
N GLU A 257 19.35 -7.12 -5.28
CA GLU A 257 19.97 -6.69 -4.03
C GLU A 257 21.50 -6.74 -4.18
N PRO A 258 22.13 -5.67 -4.74
CA PRO A 258 23.60 -5.64 -4.94
C PRO A 258 24.38 -5.71 -3.63
N ASN A 259 23.75 -5.30 -2.53
CA ASN A 259 24.30 -5.35 -1.18
C ASN A 259 23.15 -5.28 -0.16
N LYS A 260 23.46 -5.42 1.12
CA LYS A 260 22.46 -5.39 2.21
C LYS A 260 21.71 -4.06 2.41
N HIS A 261 22.19 -2.99 1.75
CA HIS A 261 21.63 -1.64 1.91
C HIS A 261 20.67 -1.25 0.80
N VAL A 262 20.74 -1.89 -0.36
CA VAL A 262 19.99 -1.48 -1.55
C VAL A 262 19.21 -2.66 -2.11
N LYS A 263 17.91 -2.44 -2.34
CA LYS A 263 17.07 -3.36 -3.09
C LYS A 263 16.32 -2.58 -4.15
N LEU A 264 16.36 -3.05 -5.39
CA LEU A 264 15.60 -2.53 -6.51
C LEU A 264 14.70 -3.64 -7.03
N SER A 265 13.45 -3.32 -7.33
CA SER A 265 12.50 -4.31 -7.85
C SER A 265 11.71 -3.76 -9.01
N LEU A 266 11.43 -4.62 -9.98
CA LEU A 266 10.43 -4.38 -11.03
C LEU A 266 9.30 -5.39 -10.85
N PHE A 267 8.10 -4.98 -11.18
CA PHE A 267 6.93 -5.84 -11.12
C PHE A 267 5.98 -5.58 -12.28
N GLY A 268 5.17 -6.59 -12.59
CA GLY A 268 4.08 -6.49 -13.55
C GLY A 268 3.04 -7.57 -13.29
N GLY A 269 1.80 -7.29 -13.66
CA GLY A 269 0.69 -8.20 -13.42
C GLY A 269 -0.64 -7.62 -13.87
N MET A 270 -1.71 -8.05 -13.20
CA MET A 270 -3.09 -7.64 -13.48
C MET A 270 -3.82 -7.32 -12.19
N GLU A 271 -4.69 -6.33 -12.22
CA GLU A 271 -5.71 -6.09 -11.22
C GLU A 271 -7.02 -6.77 -11.64
N PHE A 272 -7.62 -7.55 -10.76
CA PHE A 272 -8.85 -8.31 -10.99
C PHE A 272 -9.95 -7.87 -10.04
N GLY A 273 -11.21 -8.10 -10.42
CA GLY A 273 -12.38 -7.83 -9.59
C GLY A 273 -12.46 -6.37 -9.16
N GLY A 274 -12.10 -5.49 -10.08
CA GLY A 274 -12.07 -4.07 -9.86
C GLY A 274 -13.46 -3.46 -9.82
N THR A 275 -13.68 -2.53 -8.87
CA THR A 275 -14.94 -1.77 -8.70
C THR A 275 -14.59 -0.34 -8.30
N LEU A 276 -15.08 0.63 -9.06
CA LEU A 276 -15.11 2.04 -8.66
C LEU A 276 -16.48 2.39 -8.09
N LYS A 277 -16.50 3.19 -7.02
CA LYS A 277 -17.73 3.65 -6.39
C LYS A 277 -17.62 5.12 -6.02
N LEU A 278 -18.66 5.88 -6.36
CA LEU A 278 -18.83 7.28 -5.99
C LEU A 278 -20.02 7.40 -5.04
N LYS A 279 -19.84 8.13 -3.96
CA LYS A 279 -20.87 8.44 -2.97
C LYS A 279 -20.94 9.93 -2.72
N ASP A 280 -22.10 10.41 -2.31
CA ASP A 280 -22.26 11.78 -1.82
C ASP A 280 -21.62 11.98 -0.42
N SER A 281 -21.66 13.22 0.07
CA SER A 281 -21.16 13.57 1.41
C SER A 281 -21.94 12.92 2.58
N ASP A 282 -23.15 12.42 2.33
CA ASP A 282 -23.99 11.72 3.30
C ASP A 282 -23.77 10.18 3.25
N GLY A 283 -22.92 9.71 2.34
CA GLY A 283 -22.58 8.30 2.18
C GLY A 283 -23.51 7.51 1.26
N ASN A 284 -24.47 8.14 0.58
CA ASN A 284 -25.32 7.47 -0.37
C ASN A 284 -24.57 7.18 -1.68
N THR A 285 -24.68 5.98 -2.20
CA THR A 285 -24.06 5.60 -3.48
C THR A 285 -24.73 6.36 -4.62
N LEU A 286 -23.95 7.15 -5.35
CA LEU A 286 -24.36 7.85 -6.56
C LEU A 286 -24.11 7.00 -7.81
N SER A 287 -22.94 6.35 -7.86
CA SER A 287 -22.56 5.45 -8.95
C SER A 287 -21.65 4.34 -8.45
N GLU A 288 -21.76 3.19 -9.09
CA GLU A 288 -20.87 2.04 -8.87
C GLU A 288 -20.70 1.34 -10.21
N SER A 289 -19.46 1.03 -10.59
CA SER A 289 -19.15 0.29 -11.79
C SER A 289 -18.00 -0.68 -11.54
N ASP A 290 -18.19 -1.90 -11.96
CA ASP A 290 -17.07 -2.81 -12.13
C ASP A 290 -16.20 -2.37 -13.31
N TYR A 291 -14.94 -2.80 -13.33
CA TYR A 291 -14.06 -2.61 -14.48
C TYR A 291 -13.39 -3.90 -14.92
N ASP A 292 -12.92 -3.91 -16.15
CA ASP A 292 -12.22 -5.06 -16.72
C ASP A 292 -10.84 -5.25 -16.07
N PRO A 293 -10.28 -6.47 -16.13
CA PRO A 293 -8.94 -6.69 -15.57
C PRO A 293 -7.91 -5.76 -16.18
N ALA A 294 -7.23 -4.97 -15.34
CA ALA A 294 -6.32 -3.92 -15.74
C ALA A 294 -4.85 -4.37 -15.62
N PRO A 295 -4.02 -4.25 -16.67
CA PRO A 295 -2.59 -4.44 -16.56
C PRO A 295 -1.97 -3.42 -15.57
N ILE A 296 -1.12 -3.91 -14.66
CA ILE A 296 -0.36 -3.07 -13.73
C ILE A 296 1.13 -3.41 -13.81
N PHE A 297 1.99 -2.39 -13.79
CA PHE A 297 3.44 -2.55 -13.77
C PHE A 297 4.09 -1.40 -13.03
N GLY A 298 5.33 -1.60 -12.60
CA GLY A 298 6.05 -0.57 -11.87
C GLY A 298 7.40 -0.99 -11.36
N GLY A 299 7.97 -0.12 -10.54
CA GLY A 299 9.27 -0.34 -9.92
C GLY A 299 9.33 0.22 -8.51
N THR A 300 10.16 -0.40 -7.69
CA THR A 300 10.36 -0.01 -6.30
C THR A 300 11.82 -0.03 -5.92
N PHE A 301 12.18 0.77 -4.94
CA PHE A 301 13.49 0.75 -4.32
C PHE A 301 13.36 0.73 -2.80
N GLU A 302 14.35 0.17 -2.13
CA GLU A 302 14.47 0.17 -0.67
C GLU A 302 15.94 0.41 -0.29
N LEU A 303 16.15 1.35 0.63
CA LEU A 303 17.46 1.67 1.22
C LEU A 303 17.43 1.40 2.72
N ARG A 304 18.41 0.65 3.23
CA ARG A 304 18.52 0.22 4.63
C ARG A 304 19.87 0.66 5.23
N PHE A 305 19.83 1.30 6.41
CA PHE A 305 21.02 1.82 7.11
C PHE A 305 21.03 1.46 8.59
#